data_b1f3f754f1fa5d74afff8004940a7758
#
_entry.id   b1f3f754f1fa5d74afff8004940a7758
#
_cell.length_a   1.000
_cell.length_b   1.000
_cell.length_c   1.000
_cell.angle_alpha   90.00
_cell.angle_beta   90.00
_cell.angle_gamma   90.00
#
_symmetry.space_group_name_H-M   'P 1'
#
loop_
_entity.id
_entity.type
_entity.pdbx_description
1 polymer ?
#
loop_
_entity_poly.entity_id
_entity_poly.type
_entity_poly.pdbx_seq_one_letter_code
_entity_poly.pdbx_strand_id
1 'polypeptide(L)'
;MIKKLATIGLTSALLSTGLLTTVSAQDGPTPEQQAAAAAETRQSVFKLLGFYITPLVGMARGAPFDAELAEKNGRRIAALAPSIPDVFMHDTRGFDVETEALDVIWEDKAEFENKAMALMNNANAFADQAATGERGATLGAFRALGGSCGDCHDSFRVDND
;
A
#
# COMPACT_ATOMS: atom_id res chain seq x y z
N MET A 1 -56.00 -53.93 -54.17
CA MET A 1 -56.03 -52.47 -54.42
C MET A 1 -55.34 -51.77 -53.21
N ILE A 2 -54.10 -51.48 -53.32
CA ILE A 2 -53.37 -50.82 -52.23
C ILE A 2 -52.65 -49.61 -52.82
N LYS A 3 -53.11 -48.41 -52.43
CA LYS A 3 -52.57 -47.13 -52.85
C LYS A 3 -51.31 -46.86 -52.08
N LYS A 4 -50.22 -46.64 -52.78
CA LYS A 4 -48.90 -46.16 -52.19
C LYS A 4 -49.01 -44.66 -52.00
N LEU A 5 -48.83 -44.22 -50.76
CA LEU A 5 -48.62 -42.84 -50.42
C LEU A 5 -47.08 -42.59 -50.32
N ALA A 6 -46.59 -41.70 -51.13
CA ALA A 6 -45.22 -41.24 -51.10
C ALA A 6 -45.10 -40.09 -50.09
N THR A 7 -44.24 -40.26 -49.07
CA THR A 7 -43.92 -39.24 -48.08
C THR A 7 -42.66 -38.49 -48.54
N ILE A 8 -42.81 -37.21 -48.84
CA ILE A 8 -41.74 -36.30 -49.19
C ILE A 8 -41.13 -35.80 -47.87
N GLY A 9 -39.96 -36.26 -47.59
CA GLY A 9 -39.18 -35.76 -46.45
C GLY A 9 -38.51 -34.41 -46.77
N LEU A 10 -38.90 -33.37 -46.04
CA LEU A 10 -38.32 -32.06 -46.14
C LEU A 10 -37.16 -31.98 -45.12
N THR A 11 -35.92 -32.06 -45.58
CA THR A 11 -34.73 -31.88 -44.76
C THR A 11 -34.39 -30.39 -44.61
N SER A 12 -34.77 -29.81 -43.49
CA SER A 12 -34.34 -28.45 -43.10
C SER A 12 -32.90 -28.47 -42.61
N ALA A 13 -31.98 -27.95 -43.40
CA ALA A 13 -30.61 -27.68 -42.99
C ALA A 13 -30.58 -26.41 -42.16
N LEU A 14 -30.40 -26.54 -40.85
CA LEU A 14 -30.11 -25.42 -39.95
C LEU A 14 -28.63 -25.01 -40.10
N LEU A 15 -28.39 -23.90 -40.81
CA LEU A 15 -27.10 -23.22 -40.79
C LEU A 15 -26.96 -22.50 -39.41
N SER A 16 -26.25 -23.12 -38.49
CA SER A 16 -25.79 -22.45 -37.26
C SER A 16 -24.58 -21.57 -37.58
N THR A 17 -24.82 -20.28 -37.80
CA THR A 17 -23.79 -19.26 -37.83
C THR A 17 -23.25 -19.09 -36.41
N GLY A 18 -22.17 -19.78 -36.08
CA GLY A 18 -21.42 -19.55 -34.83
C GLY A 18 -20.79 -18.16 -34.88
N LEU A 19 -21.27 -17.21 -34.04
CA LEU A 19 -20.55 -16.00 -33.73
C LEU A 19 -19.26 -16.41 -32.96
N LEU A 20 -18.15 -16.40 -33.65
CA LEU A 20 -16.84 -16.43 -33.02
C LEU A 20 -16.63 -15.05 -32.35
N THR A 21 -17.00 -14.92 -31.08
CA THR A 21 -16.55 -13.80 -30.26
C THR A 21 -15.04 -13.95 -30.06
N THR A 22 -14.25 -13.15 -30.79
CA THR A 22 -12.83 -12.99 -30.50
C THR A 22 -12.73 -12.35 -29.12
N VAL A 23 -12.38 -13.14 -28.11
CA VAL A 23 -11.90 -12.62 -26.83
C VAL A 23 -10.58 -11.94 -27.15
N SER A 24 -10.59 -10.61 -27.25
CA SER A 24 -9.36 -9.83 -27.29
C SER A 24 -8.62 -10.13 -25.98
N ALA A 25 -7.41 -10.70 -26.08
CA ALA A 25 -6.50 -10.74 -24.94
C ALA A 25 -6.31 -9.27 -24.53
N GLN A 26 -6.73 -8.91 -23.31
CA GLN A 26 -6.43 -7.59 -22.77
C GLN A 26 -4.92 -7.53 -22.62
N ASP A 27 -4.30 -6.65 -23.35
CA ASP A 27 -2.89 -6.30 -23.13
C ASP A 27 -2.77 -5.92 -21.66
N GLY A 28 -1.74 -6.45 -20.96
CA GLY A 28 -1.49 -6.11 -19.56
C GLY A 28 -1.32 -4.59 -19.37
N PRO A 29 -1.23 -4.09 -18.14
CA PRO A 29 -1.09 -2.66 -17.88
C PRO A 29 0.18 -2.11 -18.55
N THR A 30 0.07 -0.91 -19.14
CA THR A 30 1.22 -0.23 -19.73
C THR A 30 2.25 0.18 -18.67
N PRO A 31 3.51 0.49 -19.03
CA PRO A 31 4.51 0.98 -18.08
C PRO A 31 4.03 2.19 -17.27
N GLU A 32 3.31 3.13 -17.90
CA GLU A 32 2.74 4.31 -17.25
C GLU A 32 1.66 3.93 -16.23
N GLN A 33 0.80 2.98 -16.58
CA GLN A 33 -0.22 2.46 -15.67
C GLN A 33 0.41 1.73 -14.48
N GLN A 34 1.49 1.00 -14.69
CA GLN A 34 2.24 0.33 -13.63
C GLN A 34 2.89 1.35 -12.69
N ALA A 35 3.49 2.42 -13.24
CA ALA A 35 4.09 3.49 -12.45
C ALA A 35 3.04 4.22 -11.61
N ALA A 36 1.89 4.56 -12.19
CA ALA A 36 0.78 5.18 -11.47
C ALA A 36 0.27 4.29 -10.33
N ALA A 37 0.05 2.99 -10.59
CA ALA A 37 -0.38 2.03 -9.58
C ALA A 37 0.66 1.86 -8.45
N ALA A 38 1.95 1.90 -8.77
CA ALA A 38 3.02 1.88 -7.78
C ALA A 38 2.98 3.13 -6.87
N ALA A 39 2.80 4.33 -7.44
CA ALA A 39 2.67 5.56 -6.67
C ALA A 39 1.44 5.54 -5.75
N GLU A 40 0.28 5.09 -6.25
CA GLU A 40 -0.94 4.93 -5.45
C GLU A 40 -0.76 3.93 -4.30
N THR A 41 -0.08 2.82 -4.55
CA THR A 41 0.21 1.80 -3.53
C THR A 41 1.07 2.39 -2.40
N ARG A 42 2.12 3.16 -2.73
CA ARG A 42 2.97 3.88 -1.74
C ARG A 42 2.13 4.81 -0.88
N GLN A 43 1.33 5.67 -1.52
CA GLN A 43 0.44 6.61 -0.82
C GLN A 43 -0.52 5.88 0.13
N SER A 44 -1.01 4.69 -0.26
CA SER A 44 -1.92 3.90 0.57
C SER A 44 -1.23 3.40 1.85
N VAL A 45 0.02 2.95 1.77
CA VAL A 45 0.83 2.55 2.94
C VAL A 45 1.03 3.75 3.87
N PHE A 46 1.42 4.91 3.35
CA PHE A 46 1.63 6.11 4.17
C PHE A 46 0.33 6.67 4.76
N LYS A 47 -0.80 6.56 4.06
CA LYS A 47 -2.13 6.89 4.63
C LYS A 47 -2.46 6.02 5.84
N LEU A 48 -2.14 4.71 5.79
CA LEU A 48 -2.32 3.81 6.93
C LEU A 48 -1.38 4.15 8.09
N LEU A 49 -0.11 4.44 7.82
CA LEU A 49 0.82 4.91 8.85
C LEU A 49 0.32 6.19 9.51
N GLY A 50 -0.15 7.16 8.73
CA GLY A 50 -0.77 8.40 9.20
C GLY A 50 -2.01 8.15 10.07
N PHE A 51 -2.86 7.20 9.68
CA PHE A 51 -4.03 6.81 10.47
C PHE A 51 -3.64 6.28 11.86
N TYR A 52 -2.60 5.45 11.97
CA TYR A 52 -2.17 4.89 13.25
C TYR A 52 -1.37 5.88 14.10
N ILE A 53 -0.55 6.76 13.51
CA ILE A 53 0.25 7.71 14.26
C ILE A 53 -0.56 8.88 14.81
N THR A 54 -1.63 9.31 14.13
CA THR A 54 -2.43 10.49 14.50
C THR A 54 -2.95 10.48 15.94
N PRO A 55 -3.56 9.40 16.46
CA PRO A 55 -3.97 9.34 17.87
C PRO A 55 -2.80 9.44 18.84
N LEU A 56 -1.64 8.88 18.50
CA LEU A 56 -0.43 8.92 19.33
C LEU A 56 0.12 10.34 19.43
N VAL A 57 0.13 11.08 18.33
CA VAL A 57 0.44 12.52 18.30
C VAL A 57 -0.53 13.30 19.20
N GLY A 58 -1.83 12.97 19.15
CA GLY A 58 -2.83 13.56 20.02
C GLY A 58 -2.50 13.37 21.50
N MET A 59 -2.16 12.15 21.92
CA MET A 59 -1.76 11.83 23.30
C MET A 59 -0.47 12.56 23.71
N ALA A 60 0.50 12.66 22.80
CA ALA A 60 1.73 13.42 23.04
C ALA A 60 1.50 14.92 23.21
N ARG A 61 0.45 15.46 22.58
CA ARG A 61 0.03 16.86 22.66
C ARG A 61 -0.96 17.16 23.81
N GLY A 62 -1.27 16.15 24.65
CA GLY A 62 -2.09 16.35 25.84
C GLY A 62 -3.52 15.77 25.76
N ALA A 63 -3.89 15.07 24.70
CA ALA A 63 -5.12 14.30 24.70
C ALA A 63 -5.09 13.21 25.78
N PRO A 64 -6.25 12.68 26.22
CA PRO A 64 -6.30 11.59 27.17
C PRO A 64 -5.41 10.41 26.73
N PHE A 65 -4.64 9.87 27.68
CA PHE A 65 -3.78 8.75 27.42
C PHE A 65 -4.55 7.43 27.47
N ASP A 66 -4.44 6.65 26.42
CA ASP A 66 -5.01 5.31 26.27
C ASP A 66 -3.85 4.35 25.93
N ALA A 67 -3.45 3.55 26.92
CA ALA A 67 -2.30 2.64 26.79
C ALA A 67 -2.59 1.50 25.80
N GLU A 68 -3.81 0.97 25.77
CA GLU A 68 -4.18 -0.12 24.86
C GLU A 68 -4.19 0.36 23.41
N LEU A 69 -4.76 1.54 23.15
CA LEU A 69 -4.72 2.15 21.84
C LEU A 69 -3.29 2.51 21.40
N ALA A 70 -2.47 2.99 22.33
CA ALA A 70 -1.06 3.32 22.08
C ALA A 70 -0.27 2.07 21.69
N GLU A 71 -0.35 0.99 22.46
CA GLU A 71 0.29 -0.28 22.14
C GLU A 71 -0.17 -0.81 20.78
N LYS A 72 -1.49 -0.94 20.59
CA LYS A 72 -2.06 -1.44 19.33
C LYS A 72 -1.56 -0.67 18.11
N ASN A 73 -1.57 0.65 18.17
CA ASN A 73 -1.14 1.49 17.06
C ASN A 73 0.38 1.40 16.83
N GLY A 74 1.19 1.36 17.89
CA GLY A 74 2.63 1.10 17.78
C GLY A 74 2.94 -0.22 17.08
N ARG A 75 2.27 -1.31 17.46
CA ARG A 75 2.41 -2.62 16.79
C ARG A 75 1.98 -2.57 15.33
N ARG A 76 0.94 -1.82 14.98
CA ARG A 76 0.49 -1.66 13.58
C ARG A 76 1.49 -0.90 12.74
N ILE A 77 2.08 0.17 13.28
CA ILE A 77 3.15 0.91 12.61
C ILE A 77 4.37 0.00 12.40
N ALA A 78 4.78 -0.74 13.44
CA ALA A 78 5.90 -1.67 13.34
C ALA A 78 5.68 -2.76 12.28
N ALA A 79 4.46 -3.27 12.16
CA ALA A 79 4.11 -4.29 11.16
C ALA A 79 4.06 -3.74 9.72
N LEU A 80 3.74 -2.45 9.55
CA LEU A 80 3.70 -1.81 8.23
C LEU A 80 5.08 -1.33 7.75
N ALA A 81 5.97 -0.94 8.66
CA ALA A 81 7.26 -0.35 8.30
C ALA A 81 8.10 -1.21 7.33
N PRO A 82 8.20 -2.54 7.46
CA PRO A 82 8.93 -3.39 6.51
C PRO A 82 8.36 -3.37 5.09
N SER A 83 7.08 -3.03 4.91
CA SER A 83 6.47 -2.91 3.58
C SER A 83 6.92 -1.65 2.83
N ILE A 84 7.53 -0.67 3.51
CA ILE A 84 7.95 0.57 2.87
C ILE A 84 8.95 0.30 1.74
N PRO A 85 10.07 -0.41 1.92
CA PRO A 85 10.98 -0.72 0.82
C PRO A 85 10.31 -1.52 -0.30
N ASP A 86 9.42 -2.46 0.03
CA ASP A 86 8.75 -3.31 -0.96
C ASP A 86 7.93 -2.50 -1.96
N VAL A 87 7.16 -1.49 -1.48
CA VAL A 87 6.33 -0.66 -2.36
C VAL A 87 7.14 0.36 -3.17
N PHE A 88 8.44 0.50 -2.90
CA PHE A 88 9.38 1.31 -3.68
C PHE A 88 10.28 0.48 -4.63
N MET A 89 10.07 -0.82 -4.75
CA MET A 89 10.85 -1.66 -5.67
C MET A 89 10.71 -1.22 -7.12
N HIS A 90 9.51 -0.76 -7.53
CA HIS A 90 9.29 -0.23 -8.87
C HIS A 90 9.81 1.22 -8.94
N ASP A 91 10.88 1.44 -9.70
CA ASP A 91 11.43 2.78 -9.95
C ASP A 91 10.48 3.55 -10.88
N THR A 92 9.94 4.65 -10.39
CA THR A 92 9.00 5.48 -11.15
C THR A 92 9.62 6.80 -11.67
N ARG A 93 10.93 6.97 -11.55
CA ARG A 93 11.65 8.10 -12.13
C ARG A 93 11.52 8.09 -13.65
N GLY A 94 11.15 9.01 -14.32
CA GLY A 94 10.93 9.02 -15.78
C GLY A 94 9.48 8.78 -16.19
N PHE A 95 8.57 8.63 -15.23
CA PHE A 95 7.13 8.62 -15.45
C PHE A 95 6.50 9.87 -14.81
N ASP A 96 5.49 10.42 -15.47
CA ASP A 96 4.70 11.52 -14.93
C ASP A 96 3.66 10.96 -13.94
N VAL A 97 4.09 10.82 -12.68
CA VAL A 97 3.25 10.33 -11.57
C VAL A 97 3.21 11.36 -10.45
N GLU A 98 2.04 11.56 -9.87
CA GLU A 98 1.89 12.43 -8.70
C GLU A 98 2.57 11.79 -7.49
N THR A 99 3.65 12.38 -7.00
CA THR A 99 4.44 11.85 -5.88
C THR A 99 5.23 12.95 -5.17
N GLU A 100 5.41 12.78 -3.86
CA GLU A 100 6.37 13.57 -3.06
C GLU A 100 7.69 12.81 -2.82
N ALA A 101 7.84 11.61 -3.38
CA ALA A 101 9.05 10.81 -3.25
C ALA A 101 10.20 11.43 -4.06
N LEU A 102 11.35 11.63 -3.43
CA LEU A 102 12.56 12.11 -4.08
C LEU A 102 13.29 10.97 -4.81
N ASP A 103 13.97 11.31 -5.90
CA ASP A 103 14.75 10.36 -6.71
C ASP A 103 15.84 9.63 -5.93
N VAL A 104 16.38 10.27 -4.90
CA VAL A 104 17.41 9.72 -4.02
C VAL A 104 17.01 8.40 -3.36
N ILE A 105 15.73 8.08 -3.23
CA ILE A 105 15.23 6.79 -2.73
C ILE A 105 15.81 5.62 -3.54
N TRP A 106 15.91 5.78 -4.86
CA TRP A 106 16.44 4.74 -5.75
C TRP A 106 17.95 4.80 -5.95
N GLU A 107 18.58 5.91 -5.54
CA GLU A 107 20.03 6.10 -5.56
C GLU A 107 20.68 5.56 -4.29
N ASP A 108 20.05 5.78 -3.12
CA ASP A 108 20.51 5.32 -1.81
C ASP A 108 19.48 4.39 -1.14
N LYS A 109 19.23 3.25 -1.78
CA LYS A 109 18.28 2.25 -1.27
C LYS A 109 18.65 1.74 0.13
N ALA A 110 19.94 1.59 0.41
CA ALA A 110 20.38 1.06 1.68
C ALA A 110 20.01 1.99 2.84
N GLU A 111 20.20 3.31 2.68
CA GLU A 111 19.79 4.27 3.70
C GLU A 111 18.26 4.35 3.82
N PHE A 112 17.54 4.29 2.71
CA PHE A 112 16.07 4.24 2.73
C PHE A 112 15.53 3.02 3.50
N GLU A 113 16.08 1.83 3.24
CA GLU A 113 15.76 0.61 3.98
C GLU A 113 16.10 0.73 5.47
N ASN A 114 17.28 1.29 5.81
CA ASN A 114 17.70 1.53 7.19
C ASN A 114 16.70 2.42 7.93
N LYS A 115 16.19 3.49 7.30
CA LYS A 115 15.16 4.37 7.89
C LYS A 115 13.85 3.62 8.14
N ALA A 116 13.41 2.76 7.22
CA ALA A 116 12.23 1.94 7.42
C ALA A 116 12.40 0.94 8.58
N MET A 117 13.58 0.32 8.69
CA MET A 117 13.90 -0.58 9.81
C MET A 117 14.00 0.15 11.14
N ALA A 118 14.54 1.38 11.16
CA ALA A 118 14.56 2.23 12.35
C ALA A 118 13.13 2.57 12.82
N LEU A 119 12.22 2.89 11.90
CA LEU A 119 10.80 3.09 12.22
C LEU A 119 10.20 1.84 12.85
N MET A 120 10.42 0.65 12.29
CA MET A 120 9.94 -0.61 12.85
C MET A 120 10.42 -0.82 14.28
N ASN A 121 11.72 -0.64 14.51
CA ASN A 121 12.33 -0.87 15.82
C ASN A 121 11.80 0.14 16.86
N ASN A 122 11.72 1.42 16.52
CA ASN A 122 11.22 2.46 17.41
C ASN A 122 9.72 2.31 17.69
N ALA A 123 8.92 1.83 16.71
CA ALA A 123 7.52 1.55 16.91
C ALA A 123 7.28 0.35 17.84
N ASN A 124 8.12 -0.70 17.75
CA ASN A 124 8.08 -1.81 18.70
C ASN A 124 8.46 -1.36 20.10
N ALA A 125 9.57 -0.62 20.26
CA ALA A 125 9.99 -0.10 21.56
C ALA A 125 8.92 0.81 22.19
N PHE A 126 8.25 1.64 21.38
CA PHE A 126 7.12 2.44 21.82
C PHE A 126 5.95 1.56 22.30
N ALA A 127 5.59 0.55 21.54
CA ALA A 127 4.51 -0.37 21.90
C ALA A 127 4.81 -1.16 23.17
N ASP A 128 6.07 -1.59 23.37
CA ASP A 128 6.51 -2.26 24.60
C ASP A 128 6.35 -1.35 25.83
N GLN A 129 6.68 -0.06 25.71
CA GLN A 129 6.45 0.90 26.79
C GLN A 129 4.95 1.15 27.02
N ALA A 130 4.14 1.23 25.95
CA ALA A 130 2.69 1.42 26.07
C ALA A 130 2.02 0.24 26.78
N ALA A 131 2.47 -0.99 26.54
CA ALA A 131 1.97 -2.21 27.20
C ALA A 131 2.16 -2.19 28.72
N THR A 132 3.09 -1.39 29.25
CA THR A 132 3.26 -1.23 30.71
C THR A 132 2.18 -0.38 31.38
N GLY A 133 1.41 0.39 30.58
CA GLY A 133 0.44 1.36 31.09
C GLY A 133 1.07 2.68 31.59
N GLU A 134 2.39 2.78 31.63
CA GLU A 134 3.13 3.92 32.16
C GLU A 134 3.19 5.08 31.15
N ARG A 135 2.34 6.10 31.32
CA ARG A 135 2.24 7.24 30.42
C ARG A 135 3.58 7.94 30.17
N GLY A 136 4.35 8.16 31.23
CA GLY A 136 5.62 8.89 31.12
C GLY A 136 6.64 8.16 30.24
N ALA A 137 6.81 6.85 30.45
CA ALA A 137 7.70 6.00 29.67
C ALA A 137 7.24 5.90 28.21
N THR A 138 5.93 5.74 27.98
CA THR A 138 5.33 5.68 26.64
C THR A 138 5.57 6.97 25.86
N LEU A 139 5.31 8.15 26.46
CA LEU A 139 5.55 9.44 25.81
C LEU A 139 7.05 9.73 25.61
N GLY A 140 7.92 9.19 26.49
CA GLY A 140 9.36 9.20 26.30
C GLY A 140 9.78 8.44 25.03
N ALA A 141 9.26 7.23 24.84
CA ALA A 141 9.52 6.40 23.65
C ALA A 141 8.90 6.99 22.37
N PHE A 142 7.80 7.75 22.47
CA PHE A 142 7.17 8.41 21.34
C PHE A 142 8.11 9.37 20.58
N ARG A 143 9.10 9.96 21.27
CA ARG A 143 10.07 10.86 20.63
C ARG A 143 10.90 10.14 19.57
N ALA A 144 11.35 8.92 19.87
CA ALA A 144 12.11 8.12 18.91
C ALA A 144 11.23 7.65 17.74
N LEU A 145 10.00 7.23 18.02
CA LEU A 145 9.04 6.86 16.98
C LEU A 145 8.73 8.04 16.06
N GLY A 146 8.39 9.21 16.61
CA GLY A 146 8.10 10.42 15.82
C GLY A 146 9.32 10.93 15.05
N GLY A 147 10.51 10.85 15.67
CA GLY A 147 11.79 11.20 15.04
C GLY A 147 12.06 10.37 13.79
N SER A 148 11.74 9.06 13.81
CA SER A 148 11.89 8.21 12.61
C SER A 148 11.09 8.69 11.40
N CYS A 149 9.93 9.30 11.63
CA CYS A 149 9.14 9.89 10.53
C CYS A 149 9.84 11.13 9.96
N GLY A 150 10.28 12.05 10.83
CA GLY A 150 10.99 13.27 10.43
C GLY A 150 12.27 12.94 9.68
N ASP A 151 13.14 12.13 10.27
CA ASP A 151 14.44 11.76 9.69
C ASP A 151 14.35 11.14 8.30
N CYS A 152 13.26 10.36 8.04
CA CYS A 152 13.01 9.79 6.72
C CYS A 152 12.49 10.86 5.75
N HIS A 153 11.55 11.70 6.19
CA HIS A 153 10.96 12.76 5.37
C HIS A 153 12.02 13.80 4.96
N ASP A 154 12.90 14.21 5.86
CA ASP A 154 13.99 15.17 5.57
C ASP A 154 14.92 14.68 4.45
N SER A 155 15.08 13.36 4.29
CA SER A 155 16.00 12.78 3.32
C SER A 155 15.34 12.39 2.00
N PHE A 156 14.07 11.96 2.04
CA PHE A 156 13.44 11.19 0.96
C PHE A 156 12.11 11.74 0.46
N ARG A 157 11.60 12.83 1.06
CA ARG A 157 10.35 13.48 0.67
C ARG A 157 10.56 14.92 0.25
N VAL A 158 9.76 15.39 -0.73
CA VAL A 158 9.72 16.81 -1.08
C VAL A 158 9.28 17.61 0.14
N ASP A 159 10.03 18.68 0.45
CA ASP A 159 9.65 19.63 1.47
C ASP A 159 8.56 20.56 0.92
N ASN A 160 7.43 20.58 1.58
CA ASN A 160 6.25 21.37 1.20
C ASN A 160 5.98 22.53 2.18
N ASP A 161 6.97 22.93 3.01
CA ASP A 161 6.83 24.03 3.98
C ASP A 161 6.98 25.43 3.36
#